data_9a28e13098a973abf5084e9ba432abfe
#
_entry.id   9a28e13098a973abf5084e9ba432abfe
#
_cell.length_a   1.000
_cell.length_b   1.000
_cell.length_c   1.000
_cell.angle_alpha   90.00
_cell.angle_beta   90.00
_cell.angle_gamma   90.00
#
_symmetry.space_group_name_H-M   'P 1'
#
loop_
_entity.id
_entity.type
_entity.pdbx_description
1 polymer ?
#
loop_
_entity_poly.entity_id
_entity_poly.type
_entity_poly.pdbx_seq_one_letter_code
_entity_poly.pdbx_strand_id
1 'polypeptide(L)'
;SITSKGPVGVAIPLTVGIASVVGNNAVSVVIVSDFTRYSKTRKDAIRGCILGYFFGYVPILLMGAIFTYSFNNWNIVEVMLGELNLGIVAAIVLILAQWTTNDNNLYSSVLGVANVLAGTRIKYKRWLLTLIVGIISIAFSAIGLVDHYLSFLSILTATIPAMAGVVISDFFFLNKNGYEFELIE
;
A
#
# COMPACT_ATOMS: atom_id res chain seq x y z
N SER A 1 18.13 8.05 -27.38
CA SER A 1 17.46 6.74 -27.33
C SER A 1 17.46 6.25 -25.89
N ILE A 2 16.31 5.78 -25.39
CA ILE A 2 16.15 5.24 -24.02
C ILE A 2 17.13 4.08 -23.78
N THR A 3 17.43 3.27 -24.79
CA THR A 3 18.31 2.11 -24.72
C THR A 3 19.82 2.41 -24.66
N SER A 4 20.22 3.67 -24.83
CA SER A 4 21.64 4.05 -24.83
C SER A 4 22.17 4.54 -23.49
N LYS A 5 21.32 4.74 -22.50
CA LYS A 5 21.70 5.11 -21.13
C LYS A 5 22.02 3.85 -20.33
N GLY A 6 23.10 3.87 -19.58
CA GLY A 6 23.42 2.80 -18.62
C GLY A 6 22.40 2.70 -17.49
N PRO A 7 22.52 1.69 -16.61
CA PRO A 7 21.61 1.52 -15.47
C PRO A 7 21.65 2.74 -14.56
N VAL A 8 20.46 3.16 -14.10
CA VAL A 8 20.28 4.23 -13.13
C VAL A 8 20.46 3.65 -11.73
N GLY A 9 21.54 4.05 -11.03
CA GLY A 9 21.81 3.58 -9.67
C GLY A 9 22.58 2.27 -9.57
N VAL A 10 22.64 1.71 -8.36
CA VAL A 10 23.33 0.45 -8.07
C VAL A 10 22.51 -0.73 -8.57
N ALA A 11 23.14 -1.63 -9.32
CA ALA A 11 22.49 -2.85 -9.78
C ALA A 11 22.07 -3.72 -8.58
N ILE A 12 20.78 -4.02 -8.49
CA ILE A 12 20.24 -4.94 -7.48
C ILE A 12 19.96 -6.30 -8.10
N PRO A 13 20.15 -7.41 -7.36
CA PRO A 13 19.75 -8.73 -7.84
C PRO A 13 18.25 -8.77 -8.16
N LEU A 14 17.88 -9.52 -9.20
CA LEU A 14 16.48 -9.68 -9.63
C LEU A 14 15.59 -10.17 -8.47
N THR A 15 16.12 -11.04 -7.62
CA THR A 15 15.42 -11.55 -6.43
C THR A 15 15.04 -10.44 -5.45
N VAL A 16 15.91 -9.47 -5.24
CA VAL A 16 15.64 -8.29 -4.39
C VAL A 16 14.58 -7.40 -5.04
N GLY A 17 14.66 -7.20 -6.36
CA GLY A 17 13.64 -6.46 -7.11
C GLY A 17 12.26 -7.10 -7.01
N ILE A 18 12.16 -8.41 -7.23
CA ILE A 18 10.90 -9.16 -7.07
C ILE A 18 10.39 -9.07 -5.63
N ALA A 19 11.26 -9.29 -4.63
CA ALA A 19 10.88 -9.20 -3.23
C ALA A 19 10.34 -7.81 -2.86
N SER A 20 10.94 -6.74 -3.38
CA SER A 20 10.47 -5.37 -3.15
C SER A 20 9.08 -5.12 -3.75
N VAL A 21 8.82 -5.62 -4.96
CA VAL A 21 7.49 -5.52 -5.60
C VAL A 21 6.45 -6.32 -4.82
N VAL A 22 6.77 -7.54 -4.41
CA VAL A 22 5.88 -8.38 -3.59
C VAL A 22 5.61 -7.71 -2.25
N GLY A 23 6.64 -7.21 -1.55
CA GLY A 23 6.51 -6.54 -0.27
C GLY A 23 5.65 -5.28 -0.34
N ASN A 24 5.83 -4.47 -1.37
CA ASN A 24 5.03 -3.27 -1.59
C ASN A 24 3.54 -3.59 -1.81
N ASN A 25 3.25 -4.71 -2.48
CA ASN A 25 1.88 -5.15 -2.73
C ASN A 25 1.29 -6.04 -1.63
N ALA A 26 2.11 -6.58 -0.75
CA ALA A 26 1.67 -7.53 0.28
C ALA A 26 0.57 -6.94 1.18
N VAL A 27 0.74 -5.69 1.60
CA VAL A 27 -0.27 -4.98 2.43
C VAL A 27 -1.59 -4.84 1.68
N SER A 28 -1.55 -4.54 0.38
CA SER A 28 -2.76 -4.39 -0.44
C SER A 28 -3.58 -5.68 -0.49
N VAL A 29 -2.94 -6.85 -0.47
CA VAL A 29 -3.64 -8.15 -0.45
C VAL A 29 -4.45 -8.33 0.84
N VAL A 30 -3.93 -7.84 1.97
CA VAL A 30 -4.64 -7.93 3.26
C VAL A 30 -5.78 -6.93 3.32
N ILE A 31 -5.54 -5.67 2.94
CA ILE A 31 -6.54 -4.61 3.06
C ILE A 31 -7.58 -4.60 1.94
N VAL A 32 -7.39 -5.35 0.85
CA VAL A 32 -8.35 -5.41 -0.27
C VAL A 32 -9.73 -5.88 0.19
N SER A 33 -9.80 -6.74 1.20
CA SER A 33 -11.05 -7.19 1.80
C SER A 33 -11.87 -6.04 2.41
N ASP A 34 -11.21 -5.03 2.97
CA ASP A 34 -11.87 -3.87 3.60
C ASP A 34 -12.62 -3.01 2.57
N PHE A 35 -12.13 -3.00 1.33
CA PHE A 35 -12.77 -2.28 0.22
C PHE A 35 -13.78 -3.15 -0.53
N THR A 36 -13.44 -4.42 -0.78
CA THR A 36 -14.30 -5.32 -1.55
C THR A 36 -15.58 -5.73 -0.83
N ARG A 37 -15.63 -5.61 0.50
CA ARG A 37 -16.86 -5.84 1.30
C ARG A 37 -18.03 -4.93 0.90
N TYR A 38 -17.77 -3.78 0.27
CA TYR A 38 -18.79 -2.88 -0.24
C TYR A 38 -19.29 -3.23 -1.65
N SER A 39 -18.70 -4.26 -2.29
CA SER A 39 -19.12 -4.71 -3.61
C SER A 39 -20.45 -5.44 -3.54
N LYS A 40 -21.33 -5.19 -4.53
CA LYS A 40 -22.66 -5.82 -4.57
C LYS A 40 -22.60 -7.32 -4.79
N THR A 41 -21.64 -7.79 -5.59
CA THR A 41 -21.43 -9.21 -5.86
C THR A 41 -19.96 -9.59 -5.82
N ARG A 42 -19.69 -10.88 -5.61
CA ARG A 42 -18.34 -11.43 -5.68
C ARG A 42 -17.66 -11.17 -7.03
N LYS A 43 -18.47 -11.20 -8.12
CA LYS A 43 -17.95 -10.93 -9.48
C LYS A 43 -17.50 -9.49 -9.63
N ASP A 44 -18.24 -8.55 -9.04
CA ASP A 44 -17.89 -7.12 -9.08
C ASP A 44 -16.63 -6.86 -8.27
N ALA A 45 -16.47 -7.50 -7.11
CA ALA A 45 -15.25 -7.43 -6.32
C ALA A 45 -14.03 -7.89 -7.13
N ILE A 46 -14.11 -9.07 -7.74
CA ILE A 46 -13.01 -9.64 -8.55
C ILE A 46 -12.70 -8.75 -9.76
N ARG A 47 -13.72 -8.31 -10.50
CA ARG A 47 -13.54 -7.42 -11.65
C ARG A 47 -12.91 -6.10 -11.23
N GLY A 48 -13.38 -5.49 -10.15
CA GLY A 48 -12.84 -4.26 -9.61
C GLY A 48 -11.36 -4.40 -9.25
N CYS A 49 -10.96 -5.49 -8.59
CA CYS A 49 -9.57 -5.76 -8.28
C CYS A 49 -8.72 -5.93 -9.56
N ILE A 50 -9.15 -6.76 -10.51
CA ILE A 50 -8.41 -6.98 -11.76
C ILE A 50 -8.25 -5.68 -12.54
N LEU A 51 -9.34 -4.94 -12.74
CA LEU A 51 -9.31 -3.69 -13.49
C LEU A 51 -8.46 -2.62 -12.78
N GLY A 52 -8.59 -2.51 -11.45
CA GLY A 52 -7.81 -1.57 -10.65
C GLY A 52 -6.31 -1.85 -10.71
N TYR A 53 -5.90 -3.11 -10.58
CA TYR A 53 -4.49 -3.47 -10.69
C TYR A 53 -3.97 -3.31 -12.13
N PHE A 54 -4.68 -3.81 -13.13
CA PHE A 54 -4.20 -3.80 -14.51
C PHE A 54 -4.20 -2.41 -15.14
N PHE A 55 -5.27 -1.64 -14.97
CA PHE A 55 -5.41 -0.32 -15.57
C PHE A 55 -4.98 0.83 -14.65
N GLY A 56 -4.93 0.61 -13.35
CA GLY A 56 -4.46 1.61 -12.38
C GLY A 56 -2.98 1.41 -12.05
N TYR A 57 -2.64 0.29 -11.42
CA TYR A 57 -1.33 0.09 -10.81
C TYR A 57 -0.21 -0.15 -11.83
N VAL A 58 -0.43 -1.00 -12.85
CA VAL A 58 0.61 -1.30 -13.86
C VAL A 58 1.05 -0.07 -14.65
N PRO A 59 0.15 0.79 -15.17
CA PRO A 59 0.56 2.02 -15.84
C PRO A 59 1.35 2.97 -14.93
N ILE A 60 0.97 3.10 -13.65
CA ILE A 60 1.70 3.94 -12.69
C ILE A 60 3.14 3.44 -12.50
N LEU A 61 3.33 2.12 -12.34
CA LEU A 61 4.69 1.55 -12.24
C LEU A 61 5.51 1.79 -13.50
N LEU A 62 4.92 1.59 -14.68
CA LEU A 62 5.60 1.83 -15.95
C LEU A 62 5.99 3.30 -16.12
N MET A 63 5.07 4.22 -15.80
CA MET A 63 5.35 5.66 -15.83
C MET A 63 6.46 6.04 -14.86
N GLY A 64 6.41 5.53 -13.61
CA GLY A 64 7.46 5.75 -12.62
C GLY A 64 8.82 5.26 -13.09
N ALA A 65 8.89 4.07 -13.72
CA ALA A 65 10.11 3.54 -14.29
C ALA A 65 10.64 4.40 -15.44
N ILE A 66 9.77 4.84 -16.35
CA ILE A 66 10.11 5.72 -17.47
C ILE A 66 10.64 7.07 -16.96
N PHE A 67 9.97 7.68 -15.98
CA PHE A 67 10.41 8.94 -15.38
C PHE A 67 11.77 8.79 -14.70
N THR A 68 11.94 7.78 -13.85
CA THR A 68 13.22 7.53 -13.17
C THR A 68 14.36 7.35 -14.17
N TYR A 69 14.11 6.59 -15.23
CA TYR A 69 15.10 6.35 -16.27
C TYR A 69 15.41 7.61 -17.11
N SER A 70 14.39 8.40 -17.44
CA SER A 70 14.53 9.59 -18.28
C SER A 70 15.28 10.71 -17.58
N PHE A 71 14.97 10.96 -16.31
CA PHE A 71 15.53 12.07 -15.53
C PHE A 71 16.71 11.66 -14.64
N ASN A 72 17.03 10.35 -14.56
CA ASN A 72 18.05 9.82 -13.67
C ASN A 72 17.79 10.19 -12.18
N ASN A 73 16.53 10.37 -11.84
CA ASN A 73 16.06 10.74 -10.51
C ASN A 73 14.77 9.98 -10.19
N TRP A 74 14.75 9.30 -9.04
CA TRP A 74 13.59 8.54 -8.58
C TRP A 74 12.57 9.41 -7.85
N ASN A 75 12.97 10.62 -7.43
CA ASN A 75 12.11 11.53 -6.68
C ASN A 75 11.20 12.30 -7.65
N ILE A 76 9.96 11.83 -7.80
CA ILE A 76 8.97 12.45 -8.69
C ILE A 76 8.72 13.92 -8.34
N VAL A 77 8.84 14.30 -7.06
CA VAL A 77 8.64 15.68 -6.60
C VAL A 77 9.72 16.59 -7.16
N GLU A 78 10.99 16.18 -7.06
CA GLU A 78 12.11 16.94 -7.61
C GLU A 78 12.03 17.02 -9.14
N VAL A 79 11.65 15.93 -9.81
CA VAL A 79 11.49 15.91 -11.26
C VAL A 79 10.38 16.87 -11.70
N MET A 80 9.23 16.85 -11.05
CA MET A 80 8.09 17.68 -11.44
C MET A 80 8.32 19.17 -11.12
N LEU A 81 8.92 19.48 -10.00
CA LEU A 81 9.14 20.86 -9.57
C LEU A 81 10.42 21.46 -10.19
N GLY A 82 11.48 20.67 -10.30
CA GLY A 82 12.78 21.09 -10.82
C GLY A 82 12.92 20.90 -12.33
N GLU A 83 13.02 19.64 -12.78
CA GLU A 83 13.33 19.32 -14.18
C GLU A 83 12.22 19.72 -15.16
N LEU A 84 10.97 19.46 -14.81
CA LEU A 84 9.81 19.82 -15.64
C LEU A 84 9.31 21.24 -15.39
N ASN A 85 9.79 21.90 -14.33
CA ASN A 85 9.44 23.27 -13.96
C ASN A 85 7.93 23.54 -13.94
N LEU A 86 7.13 22.55 -13.51
CA LEU A 86 5.66 22.64 -13.48
C LEU A 86 5.14 23.51 -12.32
N GLY A 87 6.02 23.94 -11.40
CA GLY A 87 5.72 24.90 -10.37
C GLY A 87 4.52 24.50 -9.49
N ILE A 88 3.62 25.44 -9.29
CA ILE A 88 2.46 25.28 -8.39
C ILE A 88 1.48 24.19 -8.88
N VAL A 89 1.40 23.96 -10.19
CA VAL A 89 0.52 22.91 -10.75
C VAL A 89 0.98 21.54 -10.30
N ALA A 90 2.29 21.27 -10.33
CA ALA A 90 2.86 20.03 -9.82
C ALA A 90 2.59 19.88 -8.31
N ALA A 91 2.76 20.94 -7.53
CA ALA A 91 2.50 20.91 -6.10
C ALA A 91 1.03 20.54 -5.80
N ILE A 92 0.09 21.15 -6.49
CA ILE A 92 -1.35 20.85 -6.32
C ILE A 92 -1.64 19.38 -6.67
N VAL A 93 -1.16 18.90 -7.82
CA VAL A 93 -1.38 17.51 -8.25
C VAL A 93 -0.79 16.52 -7.26
N LEU A 94 0.44 16.75 -6.80
CA LEU A 94 1.11 15.90 -5.83
C LEU A 94 0.37 15.88 -4.47
N ILE A 95 -0.06 17.05 -3.98
CA ILE A 95 -0.82 17.15 -2.72
C ILE A 95 -2.14 16.37 -2.84
N LEU A 96 -2.89 16.56 -3.92
CA LEU A 96 -4.16 15.87 -4.11
C LEU A 96 -3.97 14.36 -4.26
N ALA A 97 -2.94 13.91 -4.98
CA ALA A 97 -2.63 12.49 -5.13
C ALA A 97 -2.25 11.85 -3.78
N GLN A 98 -1.42 12.53 -2.99
CA GLN A 98 -1.04 12.05 -1.67
C GLN A 98 -2.19 12.10 -0.67
N TRP A 99 -3.05 13.08 -0.74
CA TRP A 99 -4.22 13.19 0.13
C TRP A 99 -5.08 11.91 0.06
N THR A 100 -5.49 11.51 -1.14
CA THR A 100 -6.35 10.34 -1.33
C THR A 100 -5.69 9.04 -0.88
N THR A 101 -4.39 8.88 -1.13
CA THR A 101 -3.63 7.71 -0.70
C THR A 101 -3.48 7.65 0.81
N ASN A 102 -3.13 8.77 1.44
CA ASN A 102 -2.96 8.84 2.89
C ASN A 102 -4.26 8.65 3.65
N ASP A 103 -5.38 9.13 3.12
CA ASP A 103 -6.71 8.92 3.72
C ASP A 103 -7.06 7.42 3.78
N ASN A 104 -6.87 6.70 2.68
CA ASN A 104 -7.08 5.25 2.63
C ASN A 104 -6.14 4.48 3.57
N ASN A 105 -4.86 4.86 3.63
CA ASN A 105 -3.89 4.23 4.51
C ASN A 105 -4.21 4.48 5.99
N LEU A 106 -4.61 5.69 6.34
CA LEU A 106 -5.03 6.05 7.68
C LEU A 106 -6.29 5.27 8.09
N TYR A 107 -7.28 5.19 7.20
CA TYR A 107 -8.50 4.41 7.44
C TYR A 107 -8.18 2.94 7.74
N SER A 108 -7.38 2.28 6.91
CA SER A 108 -7.01 0.87 7.09
C SER A 108 -6.18 0.66 8.36
N SER A 109 -5.28 1.59 8.68
CA SER A 109 -4.48 1.54 9.91
C SER A 109 -5.35 1.66 11.16
N VAL A 110 -6.30 2.58 11.16
CA VAL A 110 -7.25 2.77 12.27
C VAL A 110 -8.15 1.53 12.42
N LEU A 111 -8.59 0.94 11.31
CA LEU A 111 -9.38 -0.28 11.34
C LEU A 111 -8.58 -1.46 11.92
N GLY A 112 -7.32 -1.60 11.54
CA GLY A 112 -6.42 -2.61 12.10
C GLY A 112 -6.23 -2.47 13.61
N VAL A 113 -5.96 -1.25 14.09
CA VAL A 113 -5.84 -0.97 15.54
C VAL A 113 -7.18 -1.20 16.25
N ALA A 114 -8.30 -0.81 15.63
CA ALA A 114 -9.64 -1.04 16.19
C ALA A 114 -9.93 -2.53 16.36
N ASN A 115 -9.56 -3.37 15.41
CA ASN A 115 -9.72 -4.83 15.49
C ASN A 115 -8.90 -5.43 16.64
N VAL A 116 -7.66 -4.95 16.84
CA VAL A 116 -6.85 -5.38 17.99
C VAL A 116 -7.49 -4.96 19.31
N LEU A 117 -8.03 -3.74 19.38
CA LEU A 117 -8.69 -3.22 20.57
C LEU A 117 -10.04 -3.89 20.85
N ALA A 118 -10.74 -4.38 19.82
CA ALA A 118 -12.01 -5.10 20.00
C ALA A 118 -11.86 -6.37 20.85
N GLY A 119 -10.67 -7.01 20.81
CA GLY A 119 -10.34 -8.12 21.73
C GLY A 119 -10.05 -7.68 23.16
N THR A 120 -10.05 -6.38 23.46
CA THR A 120 -9.79 -5.82 24.79
C THR A 120 -11.06 -5.18 25.35
N ARG A 121 -11.09 -4.93 26.66
CA ARG A 121 -12.20 -4.20 27.31
C ARG A 121 -12.10 -2.68 27.18
N ILE A 122 -11.21 -2.18 26.32
CA ILE A 122 -10.94 -0.73 26.17
C ILE A 122 -12.02 -0.13 25.28
N LYS A 123 -12.79 0.81 25.83
CA LYS A 123 -13.76 1.62 25.09
C LYS A 123 -13.04 2.81 24.47
N TYR A 124 -13.12 2.97 23.16
CA TYR A 124 -12.50 4.10 22.43
C TYR A 124 -13.52 4.80 21.54
N LYS A 125 -13.29 6.09 21.31
CA LYS A 125 -14.03 6.86 20.30
C LYS A 125 -13.25 6.80 18.98
N ARG A 126 -13.90 6.44 17.89
CA ARG A 126 -13.26 6.24 16.59
C ARG A 126 -12.44 7.44 16.10
N TRP A 127 -12.99 8.65 16.27
CA TRP A 127 -12.29 9.87 15.88
C TRP A 127 -10.98 10.10 16.68
N LEU A 128 -10.99 9.77 17.98
CA LEU A 128 -9.80 9.90 18.82
C LEU A 128 -8.72 8.90 18.40
N LEU A 129 -9.13 7.67 18.08
CA LEU A 129 -8.22 6.65 17.57
C LEU A 129 -7.58 7.09 16.25
N THR A 130 -8.37 7.66 15.33
CA THR A 130 -7.87 8.22 14.07
C THR A 130 -6.84 9.32 14.31
N LEU A 131 -7.11 10.20 15.26
CA LEU A 131 -6.23 11.31 15.60
C LEU A 131 -4.91 10.80 16.20
N ILE A 132 -4.96 9.85 17.10
CA ILE A 132 -3.77 9.25 17.72
C ILE A 132 -2.93 8.53 16.65
N VAL A 133 -3.52 7.67 15.83
CA VAL A 133 -2.82 6.95 14.77
C VAL A 133 -2.21 7.93 13.77
N GLY A 134 -2.93 8.99 13.40
CA GLY A 134 -2.43 10.03 12.51
C GLY A 134 -1.22 10.77 13.08
N ILE A 135 -1.28 11.20 14.34
CA ILE A 135 -0.15 11.89 15.01
C ILE A 135 1.07 10.96 15.09
N ILE A 136 0.87 9.70 15.47
CA ILE A 136 1.96 8.72 15.52
C ILE A 136 2.59 8.54 14.13
N SER A 137 1.78 8.44 13.08
CA SER A 137 2.26 8.31 11.70
C SER A 137 3.08 9.52 11.25
N ILE A 138 2.66 10.73 11.60
CA ILE A 138 3.40 11.97 11.32
C ILE A 138 4.73 11.96 12.08
N ALA A 139 4.74 11.59 13.36
CA ALA A 139 5.95 11.54 14.17
C ALA A 139 6.97 10.54 13.59
N PHE A 140 6.54 9.35 13.19
CA PHE A 140 7.41 8.35 12.54
C PHE A 140 7.94 8.84 11.19
N SER A 141 7.12 9.53 10.40
CA SER A 141 7.56 10.14 9.15
C SER A 141 8.64 11.21 9.39
N ALA A 142 8.48 12.04 10.41
CA ALA A 142 9.44 13.11 10.76
C ALA A 142 10.79 12.58 11.26
N ILE A 143 10.83 11.37 11.84
CA ILE A 143 12.07 10.71 12.32
C ILE A 143 12.86 10.09 11.15
N GLY A 144 12.33 10.11 9.91
CA GLY A 144 13.04 9.56 8.75
C GLY A 144 12.84 8.05 8.56
N LEU A 145 11.70 7.49 8.96
CA LEU A 145 11.39 6.07 8.75
C LEU A 145 11.46 5.66 7.27
N VAL A 146 11.34 6.62 6.37
CA VAL A 146 11.46 6.42 4.91
C VAL A 146 12.83 5.88 4.52
N ASP A 147 13.89 6.22 5.23
CA ASP A 147 15.24 5.74 4.96
C ASP A 147 15.39 4.22 5.20
N HIS A 148 14.49 3.64 6.00
CA HIS A 148 14.43 2.21 6.30
C HIS A 148 13.35 1.46 5.48
N TYR A 149 12.80 2.11 4.45
CA TYR A 149 11.67 1.59 3.68
C TYR A 149 11.95 0.20 3.06
N LEU A 150 13.13 -0.02 2.49
CA LEU A 150 13.49 -1.32 1.90
C LEU A 150 13.56 -2.45 2.95
N SER A 151 14.09 -2.16 4.13
CA SER A 151 14.12 -3.12 5.23
C SER A 151 12.71 -3.47 5.71
N PHE A 152 11.83 -2.47 5.79
CA PHE A 152 10.44 -2.65 6.12
C PHE A 152 9.70 -3.50 5.07
N LEU A 153 9.91 -3.25 3.77
CA LEU A 153 9.36 -4.08 2.69
C LEU A 153 9.83 -5.53 2.79
N SER A 154 11.07 -5.78 3.16
CA SER A 154 11.60 -7.14 3.34
C SER A 154 10.87 -7.90 4.45
N ILE A 155 10.57 -7.24 5.56
CA ILE A 155 9.76 -7.81 6.66
C ILE A 155 8.35 -8.13 6.16
N LEU A 156 7.71 -7.22 5.45
CA LEU A 156 6.37 -7.43 4.89
C LEU A 156 6.34 -8.60 3.89
N THR A 157 7.37 -8.71 3.03
CA THR A 157 7.50 -9.81 2.07
C THR A 157 7.60 -11.17 2.76
N ALA A 158 8.25 -11.24 3.91
CA ALA A 158 8.40 -12.48 4.67
C ALA A 158 7.12 -12.85 5.45
N THR A 159 6.43 -11.87 6.02
CA THR A 159 5.33 -12.11 6.97
C THR A 159 3.97 -12.18 6.29
N ILE A 160 3.63 -11.25 5.41
CA ILE A 160 2.27 -11.14 4.86
C ILE A 160 1.87 -12.34 3.98
N PRO A 161 2.70 -12.83 3.04
CA PRO A 161 2.34 -14.01 2.27
C PRO A 161 2.13 -15.26 3.11
N ALA A 162 2.90 -15.42 4.19
CA ALA A 162 2.72 -16.53 5.14
C ALA A 162 1.37 -16.43 5.85
N MET A 163 1.00 -15.25 6.34
CA MET A 163 -0.31 -15.00 6.95
C MET A 163 -1.46 -15.23 5.96
N ALA A 164 -1.32 -14.73 4.73
CA ALA A 164 -2.31 -14.94 3.68
C ALA A 164 -2.48 -16.44 3.36
N GLY A 165 -1.38 -17.21 3.32
CA GLY A 165 -1.40 -18.65 3.14
C GLY A 165 -2.18 -19.36 4.25
N VAL A 166 -2.02 -18.97 5.49
CA VAL A 166 -2.78 -19.52 6.63
C VAL A 166 -4.27 -19.23 6.46
N VAL A 167 -4.65 -17.98 6.17
CA VAL A 167 -6.05 -17.58 6.00
C VAL A 167 -6.71 -18.32 4.83
N ILE A 168 -6.01 -18.43 3.70
CA ILE A 168 -6.50 -19.18 2.52
C ILE A 168 -6.69 -20.66 2.87
N SER A 169 -5.71 -21.25 3.55
CA SER A 169 -5.77 -22.66 3.94
C SER A 169 -6.92 -22.94 4.89
N ASP A 170 -7.11 -22.07 5.89
CA ASP A 170 -8.21 -22.19 6.84
C ASP A 170 -9.56 -22.06 6.12
N PHE A 171 -9.73 -21.03 5.29
CA PHE A 171 -11.01 -20.77 4.61
C PHE A 171 -11.40 -21.85 3.58
N PHE A 172 -10.46 -22.34 2.77
CA PHE A 172 -10.78 -23.25 1.68
C PHE A 172 -10.64 -24.73 2.04
N PHE A 173 -9.77 -25.08 3.00
CA PHE A 173 -9.44 -26.48 3.29
C PHE A 173 -9.94 -26.95 4.66
N LEU A 174 -9.86 -26.11 5.69
CA LEU A 174 -10.19 -26.50 7.07
C LEU A 174 -11.65 -26.20 7.42
N ASN A 175 -12.13 -25.01 7.10
CA ASN A 175 -13.45 -24.55 7.57
C ASN A 175 -14.52 -24.56 6.45
N LYS A 176 -14.81 -25.76 5.92
CA LYS A 176 -15.78 -25.97 4.84
C LYS A 176 -17.23 -25.57 5.20
N ASN A 177 -17.57 -25.50 6.47
CA ASN A 177 -18.92 -25.18 6.94
C ASN A 177 -19.19 -23.67 7.07
N GLY A 178 -18.23 -22.83 6.71
CA GLY A 178 -18.33 -21.38 6.86
C GLY A 178 -18.07 -20.88 8.29
N TYR A 179 -17.82 -19.58 8.42
CA TYR A 179 -17.68 -18.92 9.70
C TYR A 179 -19.07 -18.50 10.20
N GLU A 180 -19.42 -18.85 11.44
CA GLU A 180 -20.58 -18.29 12.11
C GLU A 180 -20.23 -16.87 12.56
N PHE A 181 -20.76 -15.88 11.85
CA PHE A 181 -20.53 -14.46 12.15
C PHE A 181 -21.38 -13.93 13.32
N GLU A 182 -22.26 -14.74 13.89
CA GLU A 182 -23.15 -14.35 15.00
C GLU A 182 -22.44 -14.13 16.35
N LEU A 183 -21.15 -14.45 16.44
CA LEU A 183 -20.35 -14.31 17.68
C LEU A 183 -19.57 -12.99 17.75
N ILE A 184 -19.78 -12.04 16.84
CA ILE A 184 -19.06 -10.77 16.79
C ILE A 184 -20.02 -9.58 17.00
N GLU A 185 -20.85 -9.65 18.03
CA GLU A 185 -21.56 -8.48 18.57
C GLU A 185 -20.86 -7.90 19.80
#